data_7c9ee1a930bf155240924af922d40ddd
#
_entry.id   7c9ee1a930bf155240924af922d40ddd
#
_cell.length_a   1.000
_cell.length_b   1.000
_cell.length_c   1.000
_cell.angle_alpha   90.00
_cell.angle_beta   90.00
_cell.angle_gamma   90.00
#
_symmetry.space_group_name_H-M   'P 1'
#
loop_
_entity.id
_entity.type
_entity.pdbx_description
1 polymer ?
#
loop_
_entity_poly.entity_id
_entity_poly.type
_entity_poly.pdbx_seq_one_letter_code
_entity_poly.pdbx_strand_id
1 'polypeptide(L)'
;MFGGIGVVPEACSTWFLPRIVGAQQAFDWVYSGDIFDAQEALAGRLVKAVVPHEQLLTEAHKLAHKYIDQRSPVSIALMRQMLLRNPGLAHPRDAHAVESLAMLQTSLHDGKEGVAAFNGKRAPVFTGRASDGLPDFYPWW
;
A
#
# COMPACT_ATOMS: atom_id res chain seq x y z
N MET A 1 18.65 -12.77 -14.75
CA MET A 1 19.93 -12.05 -15.07
C MET A 1 20.93 -12.13 -13.92
N PHE A 2 20.57 -11.80 -12.65
CA PHE A 2 21.53 -11.71 -11.53
C PHE A 2 22.40 -12.94 -11.34
N GLY A 3 21.82 -14.13 -11.23
CA GLY A 3 22.56 -15.39 -11.07
C GLY A 3 23.49 -15.70 -12.25
N GLY A 4 23.08 -15.35 -13.46
CA GLY A 4 23.88 -15.58 -14.68
C GLY A 4 25.14 -14.74 -14.78
N ILE A 5 25.22 -13.63 -14.04
CA ILE A 5 26.41 -12.77 -13.97
C ILE A 5 27.10 -12.81 -12.60
N GLY A 6 26.69 -13.74 -11.73
CA GLY A 6 27.35 -13.97 -10.44
C GLY A 6 27.09 -12.92 -9.36
N VAL A 7 25.97 -12.17 -9.46
CA VAL A 7 25.58 -11.20 -8.43
C VAL A 7 24.19 -11.53 -7.87
N VAL A 8 23.84 -10.90 -6.77
CA VAL A 8 22.54 -11.07 -6.11
C VAL A 8 21.65 -9.86 -6.36
N PRO A 9 20.30 -10.01 -6.26
CA PRO A 9 19.38 -8.88 -6.28
C PRO A 9 19.67 -7.91 -5.13
N GLU A 10 19.45 -6.61 -5.38
CA GLU A 10 19.66 -5.55 -4.41
C GLU A 10 18.45 -4.61 -4.32
N ALA A 11 18.58 -3.42 -3.75
CA ALA A 11 17.51 -2.42 -3.58
C ALA A 11 16.27 -2.97 -2.85
N CYS A 12 16.47 -3.83 -1.86
CA CYS A 12 15.42 -4.48 -1.08
C CYS A 12 14.46 -5.37 -1.90
N SER A 13 14.83 -5.73 -3.14
CA SER A 13 13.96 -6.53 -4.00
C SER A 13 13.65 -7.90 -3.40
N THR A 14 14.60 -8.52 -2.70
CA THR A 14 14.38 -9.79 -1.99
C THR A 14 13.43 -9.68 -0.80
N TRP A 15 13.19 -8.47 -0.29
CA TRP A 15 12.21 -8.22 0.75
C TRP A 15 10.81 -7.96 0.16
N PHE A 16 10.72 -7.13 -0.89
CA PHE A 16 9.45 -6.75 -1.50
C PHE A 16 8.86 -7.83 -2.40
N LEU A 17 9.67 -8.41 -3.29
CA LEU A 17 9.17 -9.31 -4.33
C LEU A 17 8.38 -10.50 -3.76
N PRO A 18 8.90 -11.31 -2.82
CA PRO A 18 8.16 -12.45 -2.30
C PRO A 18 6.90 -12.06 -1.52
N ARG A 19 6.82 -10.83 -1.00
CA ARG A 19 5.62 -10.32 -0.35
C ARG A 19 4.52 -9.91 -1.33
N ILE A 20 4.90 -9.58 -2.55
CA ILE A 20 3.96 -9.18 -3.61
C ILE A 20 3.47 -10.41 -4.38
N VAL A 21 4.39 -11.25 -4.87
CA VAL A 21 4.08 -12.35 -5.78
C VAL A 21 4.04 -13.73 -5.10
N GLY A 22 4.45 -13.80 -3.85
CA GLY A 22 4.67 -15.07 -3.13
C GLY A 22 6.07 -15.64 -3.37
N ALA A 23 6.53 -16.48 -2.44
CA ALA A 23 7.89 -16.99 -2.45
C ALA A 23 8.19 -17.86 -3.69
N GLN A 24 7.26 -18.70 -4.09
CA GLN A 24 7.45 -19.61 -5.23
C GLN A 24 7.70 -18.84 -6.53
N GLN A 25 6.87 -17.87 -6.85
CA GLN A 25 7.02 -17.05 -8.05
C GLN A 25 8.27 -16.16 -7.99
N ALA A 26 8.62 -15.67 -6.80
CA ALA A 26 9.84 -14.89 -6.60
C ALA A 26 11.10 -15.75 -6.86
N PHE A 27 11.11 -16.99 -6.38
CA PHE A 27 12.23 -17.92 -6.67
C PHE A 27 12.37 -18.22 -8.15
N ASP A 28 11.25 -18.49 -8.82
CA ASP A 28 11.24 -18.80 -10.24
C ASP A 28 11.88 -17.67 -11.05
N TRP A 29 11.39 -16.44 -10.90
CA TRP A 29 11.90 -15.29 -11.62
C TRP A 29 13.32 -14.88 -11.26
N VAL A 30 13.68 -14.97 -9.97
CA VAL A 30 15.02 -14.56 -9.52
C VAL A 30 16.08 -15.58 -9.92
N TYR A 31 15.78 -16.88 -9.87
CA TYR A 31 16.74 -17.94 -10.18
C TYR A 31 16.91 -18.13 -11.69
N SER A 32 15.81 -18.12 -12.45
CA SER A 32 15.91 -18.21 -13.92
C SER A 32 16.57 -16.95 -14.49
N GLY A 33 16.21 -15.78 -13.96
CA GLY A 33 16.69 -14.50 -14.48
C GLY A 33 16.18 -14.19 -15.89
N ASP A 34 15.13 -14.87 -16.33
CA ASP A 34 14.53 -14.69 -17.63
C ASP A 34 13.85 -13.34 -17.75
N ILE A 35 13.74 -12.86 -18.99
CA ILE A 35 12.96 -11.66 -19.32
C ILE A 35 11.53 -12.12 -19.59
N PHE A 36 10.59 -11.59 -18.85
CA PHE A 36 9.18 -11.86 -19.00
C PHE A 36 8.39 -10.61 -19.41
N ASP A 37 7.23 -10.83 -20.00
CA ASP A 37 6.36 -9.76 -20.49
C ASP A 37 5.36 -9.25 -19.42
N ALA A 38 4.56 -8.28 -19.82
CA ALA A 38 3.57 -7.69 -18.93
C ALA A 38 2.42 -8.66 -18.56
N GLN A 39 2.13 -9.64 -19.41
CA GLN A 39 1.07 -10.62 -19.13
C GLN A 39 1.54 -11.63 -18.08
N GLU A 40 2.79 -12.04 -18.13
CA GLU A 40 3.38 -12.86 -17.08
C GLU A 40 3.47 -12.10 -15.76
N ALA A 41 3.86 -10.81 -15.80
CA ALA A 41 3.84 -9.94 -14.61
C ALA A 41 2.43 -9.84 -13.98
N LEU A 42 1.38 -9.80 -14.80
CA LEU A 42 -0.02 -9.83 -14.36
C LEU A 42 -0.39 -11.18 -13.76
N ALA A 43 -0.07 -12.28 -14.44
CA ALA A 43 -0.35 -13.63 -13.96
C ALA A 43 0.35 -13.92 -12.64
N GLY A 44 1.62 -13.47 -12.48
CA GLY A 44 2.39 -13.55 -11.26
C GLY A 44 2.03 -12.52 -10.19
N ARG A 45 1.01 -11.68 -10.43
CA ARG A 45 0.52 -10.64 -9.49
C ARG A 45 1.52 -9.52 -9.16
N LEU A 46 2.56 -9.35 -9.98
CA LEU A 46 3.51 -8.24 -9.82
C LEU A 46 2.85 -6.91 -10.14
N VAL A 47 1.99 -6.90 -11.16
CA VAL A 47 1.20 -5.72 -11.55
C VAL A 47 -0.29 -6.02 -11.41
N LYS A 48 -1.09 -4.99 -11.18
CA LYS A 48 -2.52 -5.11 -10.94
C LYS A 48 -3.33 -5.24 -12.24
N ALA A 49 -2.85 -4.61 -13.31
CA ALA A 49 -3.49 -4.59 -14.61
C ALA A 49 -2.45 -4.34 -15.70
N VAL A 50 -2.79 -4.76 -16.89
CA VAL A 50 -2.07 -4.42 -18.12
C VAL A 50 -3.08 -3.75 -19.03
N VAL A 51 -2.72 -2.60 -19.56
CA VAL A 51 -3.60 -1.77 -20.41
C VAL A 51 -2.84 -1.31 -21.65
N PRO A 52 -3.51 -0.93 -22.73
CA PRO A 52 -2.87 -0.29 -23.87
C PRO A 52 -2.08 0.95 -23.45
N HIS A 53 -0.95 1.19 -24.11
CA HIS A 53 -0.01 2.26 -23.74
C HIS A 53 -0.71 3.63 -23.65
N GLU A 54 -1.57 3.94 -24.61
CA GLU A 54 -2.32 5.20 -24.67
C GLU A 54 -3.34 5.37 -23.53
N GLN A 55 -3.73 4.30 -22.85
CA GLN A 55 -4.67 4.31 -21.73
C GLN A 55 -3.98 4.32 -20.37
N LEU A 56 -2.65 4.13 -20.32
CA LEU A 56 -1.93 3.92 -19.07
C LEU A 56 -2.17 5.03 -18.05
N LEU A 57 -1.99 6.29 -18.44
CA LEU A 57 -2.16 7.42 -17.54
C LEU A 57 -3.63 7.60 -17.12
N THR A 58 -4.56 7.40 -18.05
CA THR A 58 -6.00 7.49 -17.76
C THR A 58 -6.42 6.47 -16.70
N GLU A 59 -6.01 5.22 -16.86
CA GLU A 59 -6.34 4.16 -15.90
C GLU A 59 -5.57 4.32 -14.58
N ALA A 60 -4.33 4.82 -14.61
CA ALA A 60 -3.59 5.14 -13.39
C ALA A 60 -4.27 6.26 -12.59
N HIS A 61 -4.70 7.34 -13.24
CA HIS A 61 -5.45 8.42 -12.61
C HIS A 61 -6.79 7.93 -12.04
N LYS A 62 -7.54 7.15 -12.81
CA LYS A 62 -8.79 6.55 -12.34
C LYS A 62 -8.58 5.69 -11.09
N LEU A 63 -7.50 4.91 -11.07
CA LEU A 63 -7.15 4.11 -9.89
C LEU A 63 -6.75 4.99 -8.70
N ALA A 64 -5.98 6.05 -8.93
CA ALA A 64 -5.60 7.00 -7.88
C ALA A 64 -6.85 7.68 -7.28
N HIS A 65 -7.76 8.18 -8.10
CA HIS A 65 -9.03 8.77 -7.66
C HIS A 65 -9.86 7.81 -6.82
N LYS A 66 -9.91 6.53 -7.15
CA LYS A 66 -10.57 5.52 -6.32
C LYS A 66 -10.04 5.48 -4.88
N TYR A 67 -8.77 5.83 -4.66
CA TYR A 67 -8.11 5.76 -3.36
C TYR A 67 -8.08 7.09 -2.60
N ILE A 68 -8.27 8.22 -3.30
CA ILE A 68 -8.18 9.56 -2.69
C ILE A 68 -9.54 10.27 -2.59
N ASP A 69 -10.44 10.05 -3.56
CA ASP A 69 -11.73 10.74 -3.57
C ASP A 69 -12.57 10.33 -2.36
N GLN A 70 -13.05 11.30 -1.61
CA GLN A 70 -13.88 11.10 -0.42
C GLN A 70 -13.21 10.16 0.62
N ARG A 71 -11.90 10.22 0.73
CA ARG A 71 -11.12 9.48 1.73
C ARG A 71 -10.29 10.46 2.55
N SER A 72 -10.19 10.20 3.86
CA SER A 72 -9.30 10.98 4.73
C SER A 72 -7.85 10.77 4.35
N PRO A 73 -7.10 11.81 3.96
CA PRO A 73 -5.68 11.69 3.63
C PRO A 73 -4.83 11.17 4.79
N VAL A 74 -5.17 11.57 6.02
CA VAL A 74 -4.52 11.10 7.25
C VAL A 74 -4.74 9.60 7.45
N SER A 75 -5.98 9.14 7.31
CA SER A 75 -6.30 7.71 7.44
C SER A 75 -5.60 6.87 6.38
N ILE A 76 -5.56 7.32 5.12
CA ILE A 76 -4.83 6.62 4.04
C ILE A 76 -3.33 6.53 4.34
N ALA A 77 -2.72 7.62 4.83
CA ALA A 77 -1.30 7.61 5.18
C ALA A 77 -0.99 6.63 6.33
N LEU A 78 -1.82 6.63 7.38
CA LEU A 78 -1.69 5.69 8.50
C LEU A 78 -1.90 4.24 8.05
N MET A 79 -2.97 3.95 7.32
CA MET A 79 -3.25 2.60 6.80
C MET A 79 -2.10 2.08 5.93
N ARG A 80 -1.54 2.95 5.06
CA ARG A 80 -0.40 2.56 4.22
C ARG A 80 0.78 2.10 5.07
N GLN A 81 1.14 2.84 6.12
CA GLN A 81 2.25 2.46 7.00
C GLN A 81 1.94 1.20 7.80
N MET A 82 0.72 1.04 8.32
CA MET A 82 0.32 -0.16 9.04
C MET A 82 0.44 -1.40 8.14
N LEU A 83 -0.06 -1.34 6.92
CA LEU A 83 0.01 -2.46 5.96
C LEU A 83 1.46 -2.83 5.58
N LEU A 84 2.38 -1.86 5.56
CA LEU A 84 3.78 -2.11 5.23
C LEU A 84 4.61 -2.60 6.41
N ARG A 85 4.31 -2.13 7.63
CA ARG A 85 5.13 -2.39 8.82
C ARG A 85 4.62 -3.54 9.68
N ASN A 86 3.30 -3.61 9.90
CA ASN A 86 2.72 -4.59 10.83
C ASN A 86 3.05 -6.05 10.48
N PRO A 87 3.12 -6.45 9.18
CA PRO A 87 3.52 -7.82 8.85
C PRO A 87 4.95 -8.21 9.25
N GLY A 88 5.79 -7.25 9.62
CA GLY A 88 7.15 -7.48 10.11
C GLY A 88 7.26 -7.52 11.64
N LEU A 89 6.18 -7.27 12.38
CA LEU A 89 6.16 -7.28 13.83
C LEU A 89 6.24 -8.71 14.38
N ALA A 90 6.86 -8.85 15.55
CA ALA A 90 7.06 -10.16 16.17
C ALA A 90 5.75 -10.78 16.71
N HIS A 91 4.78 -9.94 17.08
CA HIS A 91 3.52 -10.41 17.67
C HIS A 91 2.33 -9.54 17.25
N PRO A 92 1.13 -10.10 17.02
CA PRO A 92 -0.08 -9.34 16.66
C PRO A 92 -0.48 -8.26 17.68
N ARG A 93 -0.11 -8.41 18.94
CA ARG A 93 -0.33 -7.39 19.98
C ARG A 93 0.31 -6.05 19.62
N ASP A 94 1.49 -6.10 19.03
CA ASP A 94 2.24 -4.87 18.68
C ASP A 94 1.52 -4.15 17.54
N ALA A 95 1.01 -4.89 16.55
CA ALA A 95 0.15 -4.34 15.51
C ALA A 95 -1.13 -3.72 16.12
N HIS A 96 -1.79 -4.44 17.03
CA HIS A 96 -3.01 -3.96 17.70
C HIS A 96 -2.78 -2.67 18.50
N ALA A 97 -1.63 -2.52 19.15
CA ALA A 97 -1.29 -1.29 19.88
C ALA A 97 -1.23 -0.08 18.94
N VAL A 98 -0.56 -0.21 17.78
CA VAL A 98 -0.49 0.83 16.76
C VAL A 98 -1.87 1.14 16.17
N GLU A 99 -2.64 0.10 15.84
CA GLU A 99 -3.99 0.24 15.28
C GLU A 99 -4.93 0.96 16.25
N SER A 100 -4.84 0.67 17.55
CA SER A 100 -5.66 1.32 18.57
C SER A 100 -5.33 2.82 18.70
N LEU A 101 -4.04 3.18 18.67
CA LEU A 101 -3.62 4.58 18.67
C LEU A 101 -4.08 5.31 17.40
N ALA A 102 -3.90 4.70 16.25
CA ALA A 102 -4.32 5.27 14.97
C ALA A 102 -5.85 5.43 14.90
N MET A 103 -6.60 4.44 15.39
CA MET A 103 -8.06 4.49 15.47
C MET A 103 -8.52 5.62 16.40
N LEU A 104 -7.92 5.74 17.59
CA LEU A 104 -8.24 6.85 18.51
C LEU A 104 -7.99 8.21 17.84
N GLN A 105 -6.81 8.39 17.27
CA GLN A 105 -6.42 9.64 16.60
C GLN A 105 -7.40 10.00 15.47
N THR A 106 -7.67 9.08 14.58
CA THR A 106 -8.56 9.35 13.44
C THR A 106 -10.02 9.55 13.88
N SER A 107 -10.48 8.84 14.91
CA SER A 107 -11.83 9.00 15.46
C SER A 107 -12.06 10.38 16.10
N LEU A 108 -11.03 10.98 16.66
CA LEU A 108 -11.12 12.31 17.26
C LEU A 108 -11.13 13.45 16.22
N HIS A 109 -10.72 13.18 14.99
CA HIS A 109 -10.58 14.15 13.89
C HIS A 109 -11.52 13.82 12.71
N ASP A 110 -10.97 13.41 11.57
CA ASP A 110 -11.71 13.10 10.34
C ASP A 110 -12.80 12.03 10.53
N GLY A 111 -12.63 11.13 11.49
CA GLY A 111 -13.62 10.10 11.81
C GLY A 111 -14.99 10.68 12.23
N LYS A 112 -15.02 11.84 12.89
CA LYS A 112 -16.28 12.52 13.23
C LYS A 112 -17.06 12.91 11.98
N GLU A 113 -16.37 13.51 11.02
CA GLU A 113 -16.97 13.86 9.73
C GLU A 113 -17.41 12.61 8.97
N GLY A 114 -16.57 11.57 8.94
CA GLY A 114 -16.90 10.30 8.29
C GLY A 114 -18.20 9.68 8.81
N VAL A 115 -18.36 9.62 10.14
CA VAL A 115 -19.58 9.11 10.78
C VAL A 115 -20.78 10.03 10.52
N ALA A 116 -20.60 11.34 10.62
CA ALA A 116 -21.68 12.30 10.35
C ALA A 116 -22.16 12.23 8.89
N ALA A 117 -21.25 12.14 7.95
CA ALA A 117 -21.54 11.99 6.52
C ALA A 117 -22.28 10.69 6.22
N PHE A 118 -21.81 9.57 6.81
CA PHE A 118 -22.45 8.26 6.67
C PHE A 118 -23.90 8.30 7.19
N ASN A 119 -24.13 8.81 8.38
CA ASN A 119 -25.47 8.92 8.96
C ASN A 119 -26.36 9.88 8.16
N GLY A 120 -25.78 10.96 7.66
CA GLY A 120 -26.47 11.95 6.82
C GLY A 120 -26.65 11.55 5.35
N LYS A 121 -26.17 10.36 4.96
CA LYS A 121 -26.21 9.85 3.56
C LYS A 121 -25.67 10.87 2.55
N ARG A 122 -24.61 11.57 2.91
CA ARG A 122 -23.91 12.56 2.06
C ARG A 122 -22.44 12.19 1.87
N ALA A 123 -21.80 12.79 0.88
CA ALA A 123 -20.36 12.68 0.72
C ALA A 123 -19.63 13.34 1.92
N PRO A 124 -18.56 12.71 2.44
CA PRO A 124 -17.73 13.34 3.48
C PRO A 124 -16.85 14.45 2.90
N VAL A 125 -16.55 15.44 3.74
CA VAL A 125 -15.62 16.54 3.43
C VAL A 125 -14.51 16.52 4.47
N PHE A 126 -13.43 15.79 4.17
CA PHE A 126 -12.28 15.71 5.06
C PHE A 126 -11.38 16.93 4.92
N THR A 127 -10.96 17.49 6.04
CA THR A 127 -10.08 18.66 6.10
C THR A 127 -8.67 18.33 6.55
N GLY A 128 -8.45 17.14 7.07
CA GLY A 128 -7.13 16.66 7.46
C GLY A 128 -6.17 16.54 6.27
N ARG A 129 -4.90 16.82 6.51
CA ARG A 129 -3.83 16.70 5.52
C ARG A 129 -2.76 15.76 6.04
N ALA A 130 -2.23 14.89 5.18
CA ALA A 130 -1.12 14.02 5.55
C ALA A 130 0.20 14.79 5.76
N SER A 131 0.33 16.03 5.26
CA SER A 131 1.51 16.87 5.44
C SER A 131 1.70 17.44 6.85
N ASP A 132 0.59 17.62 7.57
CA ASP A 132 0.59 18.33 8.87
C ASP A 132 -0.40 17.75 9.90
N GLY A 133 -1.23 16.79 9.51
CA GLY A 133 -2.24 16.17 10.36
C GLY A 133 -1.88 14.75 10.83
N LEU A 134 -0.67 14.27 10.57
CA LEU A 134 -0.24 12.97 11.09
C LEU A 134 0.08 13.08 12.58
N PRO A 135 -0.19 12.04 13.39
CA PRO A 135 0.08 12.05 14.81
C PRO A 135 1.60 11.98 15.12
N ASP A 136 2.00 12.46 16.30
CA ASP A 136 3.40 12.49 16.73
C ASP A 136 4.07 11.10 16.77
N PHE A 137 3.29 10.04 16.93
CA PHE A 137 3.81 8.67 16.88
C PHE A 137 4.04 8.15 15.44
N TYR A 138 3.77 8.94 14.42
CA TYR A 138 3.98 8.55 13.02
C TYR A 138 5.39 8.95 12.54
N PRO A 139 6.09 8.08 11.84
CA PRO A 139 5.82 6.66 11.63
C PRO A 139 6.34 5.87 12.83
N TRP A 140 5.49 5.39 13.68
CA TRP A 140 5.83 4.72 14.93
C TRP A 140 7.16 3.94 14.91
N TRP A 141 7.71 3.77 16.12
CA TRP A 141 8.98 3.13 16.44
C TRP A 141 9.35 1.91 15.59
#